data_8bffc61531e1bf2f8cc276865d2f8cc9
#
_entry.id   8bffc61531e1bf2f8cc276865d2f8cc9
#
_cell.length_a   1.000
_cell.length_b   1.000
_cell.length_c   1.000
_cell.angle_alpha   90.00
_cell.angle_beta   90.00
_cell.angle_gamma   90.00
#
_symmetry.space_group_name_H-M   'P 1'
#
loop_
_entity.id
_entity.type
_entity.pdbx_description
1 polymer ?
#
loop_
_entity_poly.entity_id
_entity_poly.type
_entity_poly.pdbx_seq_one_letter_code
_entity_poly.pdbx_strand_id
1 'polypeptide(L)'
;SSLIKTLLGQMPHQGRLSLHWPGEPGTIGYVPQALEFDRGLPMTVDDFMAAMCQRRPAFLGLSKHYAGAIGEALERVGMQDKRKRRMGALSGGERQRVLLAQGLIPAPQLLVLDEPMSALDEAGIQVFERLLTDWRAAGITVLWIEHDLEAVGRLADRVTGLNRRVLFDATPQQALTPERLLTLFSTHPRSAV
;
A
#
# COMPACT_ATOMS: atom_id res chain seq x y z
N SER A 1 6.53 5.92 -7.56
CA SER A 1 6.61 4.46 -7.90
C SER A 1 8.05 3.93 -8.08
N SER A 2 9.02 4.69 -8.71
CA SER A 2 10.39 4.17 -8.95
C SER A 2 11.13 3.82 -7.66
N LEU A 3 11.03 4.64 -6.62
CA LEU A 3 11.65 4.37 -5.31
C LEU A 3 11.11 3.08 -4.69
N ILE A 4 9.79 2.88 -4.72
CA ILE A 4 9.16 1.64 -4.23
C ILE A 4 9.65 0.43 -5.00
N LYS A 5 9.69 0.49 -6.34
CA LYS A 5 10.21 -0.61 -7.17
C LYS A 5 11.66 -0.94 -6.86
N THR A 6 12.49 0.08 -6.60
CA THR A 6 13.88 -0.10 -6.16
C THR A 6 13.94 -0.79 -4.79
N LEU A 7 13.14 -0.32 -3.83
CA LEU A 7 13.06 -0.88 -2.47
C LEU A 7 12.66 -2.37 -2.51
N LEU A 8 11.75 -2.74 -3.43
CA LEU A 8 11.29 -4.11 -3.62
C LEU A 8 12.22 -4.96 -4.50
N GLY A 9 13.37 -4.42 -4.93
CA GLY A 9 14.31 -5.14 -5.80
C GLY A 9 13.84 -5.35 -7.23
N GLN A 10 12.79 -4.64 -7.66
CA GLN A 10 12.18 -4.75 -8.99
C GLN A 10 12.80 -3.79 -10.02
N MET A 11 13.69 -2.91 -9.58
CA MET A 11 14.34 -1.92 -10.44
C MET A 11 15.82 -1.78 -10.09
N PRO A 12 16.73 -1.77 -11.08
CA PRO A 12 18.14 -1.53 -10.83
C PRO A 12 18.37 -0.11 -10.31
N HIS A 13 19.37 0.07 -9.44
CA HIS A 13 19.72 1.36 -8.87
C HIS A 13 21.24 1.49 -8.69
N GLN A 14 21.72 2.70 -8.54
CA GLN A 14 23.09 3.00 -8.13
C GLN A 14 23.11 3.38 -6.64
N GLY A 15 24.23 3.12 -5.97
CA GLY A 15 24.37 3.39 -4.54
C GLY A 15 23.95 2.22 -3.66
N ARG A 16 23.74 2.49 -2.37
CA ARG A 16 23.39 1.49 -1.36
C ARG A 16 21.98 1.76 -0.83
N LEU A 17 21.16 0.73 -0.81
CA LEU A 17 19.88 0.69 -0.11
C LEU A 17 20.00 -0.33 1.01
N SER A 18 19.64 0.05 2.24
CA SER A 18 19.66 -0.85 3.38
C SER A 18 18.37 -0.72 4.19
N LEU A 19 17.81 -1.86 4.58
CA LEU A 19 16.72 -1.96 5.53
C LEU A 19 17.27 -2.44 6.86
N HIS A 20 16.90 -1.73 7.94
CA HIS A 20 17.32 -2.09 9.29
C HIS A 20 16.09 -2.56 10.06
N TRP A 21 16.16 -3.77 10.57
CA TRP A 21 15.11 -4.38 11.35
C TRP A 21 15.50 -4.36 12.84
N PRO A 22 14.56 -4.14 13.76
CA PRO A 22 14.88 -4.17 15.20
C PRO A 22 15.23 -5.58 15.74
N GLY A 23 15.22 -6.60 14.89
CA GLY A 23 15.52 -7.99 15.20
C GLY A 23 15.79 -8.77 13.91
N GLU A 24 15.26 -9.99 13.82
CA GLU A 24 15.33 -10.79 12.60
C GLU A 24 14.66 -10.07 11.40
N PRO A 25 15.14 -10.33 10.17
CA PRO A 25 14.57 -9.72 8.97
C PRO A 25 13.07 -9.95 8.87
N GLY A 26 12.33 -8.85 8.75
CA GLY A 26 10.89 -8.87 8.73
C GLY A 26 10.27 -9.12 7.36
N THR A 27 8.96 -9.25 7.34
CA THR A 27 8.18 -9.39 6.11
C THR A 27 7.79 -8.01 5.58
N ILE A 28 7.93 -7.82 4.27
CA ILE A 28 7.44 -6.64 3.56
C ILE A 28 6.13 -6.99 2.88
N GLY A 29 5.05 -6.28 3.24
CA GLY A 29 3.80 -6.28 2.48
C GLY A 29 3.84 -5.20 1.41
N TYR A 30 3.30 -5.48 0.22
CA TYR A 30 3.20 -4.49 -0.85
C TYR A 30 1.80 -4.43 -1.42
N VAL A 31 1.28 -3.21 -1.53
CA VAL A 31 -0.01 -2.91 -2.15
C VAL A 31 0.24 -1.96 -3.32
N PRO A 32 0.07 -2.42 -4.57
CA PRO A 32 0.21 -1.59 -5.75
C PRO A 32 -0.95 -0.60 -5.86
N GLN A 33 -0.76 0.46 -6.65
CA GLN A 33 -1.76 1.49 -6.94
C GLN A 33 -3.03 0.90 -7.55
N ALA A 34 -2.91 0.00 -8.52
CA ALA A 34 -4.01 -0.72 -9.11
C ALA A 34 -3.54 -2.04 -9.70
N LEU A 35 -4.44 -3.01 -9.75
CA LEU A 35 -4.33 -4.18 -10.60
C LEU A 35 -5.52 -4.20 -11.56
N GLU A 36 -5.22 -4.27 -12.85
CA GLU A 36 -6.24 -4.46 -13.86
C GLU A 36 -6.67 -5.92 -13.89
N PHE A 37 -7.96 -6.14 -13.82
CA PHE A 37 -8.55 -7.47 -13.94
C PHE A 37 -9.44 -7.50 -15.18
N ASP A 38 -9.16 -8.43 -16.09
CA ASP A 38 -10.07 -8.72 -17.19
C ASP A 38 -11.43 -9.14 -16.61
N ARG A 39 -12.50 -8.46 -17.05
CA ARG A 39 -13.87 -8.76 -16.62
C ARG A 39 -14.31 -10.17 -17.01
N GLY A 40 -13.71 -10.75 -18.05
CA GLY A 40 -13.93 -12.12 -18.49
C GLY A 40 -13.26 -13.18 -17.62
N LEU A 41 -12.23 -12.80 -16.84
CA LEU A 41 -11.51 -13.73 -15.98
C LEU A 41 -12.40 -14.22 -14.83
N PRO A 42 -12.67 -15.53 -14.70
CA PRO A 42 -13.56 -16.09 -13.67
C PRO A 42 -12.85 -16.21 -12.29
N MET A 43 -12.00 -15.26 -11.93
CA MET A 43 -11.26 -15.22 -10.65
C MET A 43 -12.11 -14.55 -9.59
N THR A 44 -12.46 -15.25 -8.53
CA THR A 44 -13.14 -14.69 -7.35
C THR A 44 -12.15 -14.00 -6.41
N VAL A 45 -12.65 -13.26 -5.42
CA VAL A 45 -11.81 -12.68 -4.35
C VAL A 45 -11.05 -13.79 -3.61
N ASP A 46 -11.70 -14.90 -3.27
CA ASP A 46 -11.03 -16.05 -2.64
C ASP A 46 -9.93 -16.65 -3.52
N ASP A 47 -10.16 -16.78 -4.83
CA ASP A 47 -9.15 -17.29 -5.77
C ASP A 47 -7.96 -16.34 -5.85
N PHE A 48 -8.20 -15.03 -5.90
CA PHE A 48 -7.16 -14.01 -5.90
C PHE A 48 -6.33 -14.08 -4.60
N MET A 49 -6.99 -14.08 -3.45
CA MET A 49 -6.30 -14.18 -2.15
C MET A 49 -5.51 -15.48 -2.03
N ALA A 50 -6.06 -16.60 -2.50
CA ALA A 50 -5.35 -17.87 -2.54
C ALA A 50 -4.11 -17.81 -3.45
N ALA A 51 -4.22 -17.20 -4.64
CA ALA A 51 -3.09 -17.06 -5.56
C ALA A 51 -1.97 -16.19 -5.00
N MET A 52 -2.32 -15.13 -4.26
CA MET A 52 -1.36 -14.16 -3.73
C MET A 52 -0.74 -14.58 -2.39
N CYS A 53 -1.50 -15.27 -1.53
CA CYS A 53 -1.08 -15.52 -0.14
C CYS A 53 -0.55 -16.94 0.10
N GLN A 54 -0.86 -17.92 -0.76
CA GLN A 54 -0.42 -19.31 -0.54
C GLN A 54 0.49 -19.82 -1.68
N ARG A 55 1.38 -20.76 -1.35
CA ARG A 55 2.22 -21.43 -2.35
C ARG A 55 1.49 -22.55 -3.12
N ARG A 56 0.35 -23.01 -2.60
CA ARG A 56 -0.48 -24.02 -3.22
C ARG A 56 -1.23 -23.41 -4.40
N PRO A 57 -1.36 -24.10 -5.54
CA PRO A 57 -2.15 -23.62 -6.68
C PRO A 57 -3.59 -23.25 -6.31
N ALA A 58 -4.06 -22.08 -6.77
CA ALA A 58 -5.37 -21.53 -6.39
C ALA A 58 -6.55 -22.43 -6.84
N PHE A 59 -6.42 -23.19 -7.95
CA PHE A 59 -7.46 -24.10 -8.41
C PHE A 59 -7.75 -25.28 -7.45
N LEU A 60 -6.85 -25.55 -6.50
CA LEU A 60 -7.07 -26.51 -5.42
C LEU A 60 -7.84 -25.89 -4.23
N GLY A 61 -8.29 -24.66 -4.38
CA GLY A 61 -8.99 -23.89 -3.37
C GLY A 61 -8.08 -23.35 -2.26
N LEU A 62 -8.70 -22.63 -1.33
CA LEU A 62 -8.02 -22.00 -0.21
C LEU A 62 -7.62 -23.06 0.82
N SER A 63 -6.35 -23.05 1.23
CA SER A 63 -5.87 -23.96 2.26
C SER A 63 -6.40 -23.58 3.64
N LYS A 64 -6.67 -24.56 4.49
CA LYS A 64 -7.15 -24.33 5.87
C LYS A 64 -6.19 -23.44 6.69
N HIS A 65 -4.90 -23.52 6.40
CA HIS A 65 -3.88 -22.73 7.08
C HIS A 65 -4.05 -21.21 6.84
N TYR A 66 -4.40 -20.81 5.62
CA TYR A 66 -4.59 -19.40 5.27
C TYR A 66 -6.04 -18.91 5.37
N ALA A 67 -7.01 -19.82 5.50
CA ALA A 67 -8.43 -19.49 5.47
C ALA A 67 -8.83 -18.50 6.58
N GLY A 68 -8.29 -18.68 7.80
CA GLY A 68 -8.52 -17.78 8.93
C GLY A 68 -7.94 -16.40 8.65
N ALA A 69 -6.64 -16.30 8.36
CA ALA A 69 -5.94 -15.04 8.11
C ALA A 69 -6.57 -14.25 6.95
N ILE A 70 -6.95 -14.94 5.86
CA ILE A 70 -7.63 -14.31 4.72
C ILE A 70 -9.04 -13.82 5.13
N GLY A 71 -9.77 -14.62 5.94
CA GLY A 71 -11.07 -14.22 6.46
C GLY A 71 -10.97 -12.94 7.27
N GLU A 72 -10.08 -12.90 8.25
CA GLU A 72 -9.84 -11.73 9.11
C GLU A 72 -9.38 -10.51 8.32
N ALA A 73 -8.46 -10.69 7.35
CA ALA A 73 -7.99 -9.58 6.52
C ALA A 73 -9.12 -8.98 5.67
N LEU A 74 -9.97 -9.82 5.05
CA LEU A 74 -11.13 -9.38 4.27
C LEU A 74 -12.21 -8.73 5.14
N GLU A 75 -12.39 -9.21 6.36
CA GLU A 75 -13.32 -8.58 7.32
C GLU A 75 -12.86 -7.17 7.70
N ARG A 76 -11.58 -6.99 8.02
CA ARG A 76 -10.99 -5.68 8.36
C ARG A 76 -11.22 -4.63 7.28
N VAL A 77 -11.23 -5.04 6.01
CA VAL A 77 -11.47 -4.13 4.87
C VAL A 77 -12.94 -4.09 4.42
N GLY A 78 -13.86 -4.75 5.13
CA GLY A 78 -15.29 -4.80 4.81
C GLY A 78 -15.61 -5.54 3.51
N MET A 79 -14.84 -6.61 3.20
CA MET A 79 -15.00 -7.40 1.97
C MET A 79 -15.39 -8.86 2.24
N GLN A 80 -15.73 -9.21 3.48
CA GLN A 80 -16.07 -10.58 3.89
C GLN A 80 -17.23 -11.16 3.07
N ASP A 81 -18.27 -10.38 2.84
CA ASP A 81 -19.48 -10.84 2.12
C ASP A 81 -19.26 -10.95 0.60
N LYS A 82 -18.11 -10.46 0.10
CA LYS A 82 -17.80 -10.43 -1.33
C LYS A 82 -16.79 -11.47 -1.78
N ARG A 83 -16.41 -12.39 -0.91
CA ARG A 83 -15.40 -13.43 -1.15
C ARG A 83 -15.63 -14.25 -2.43
N LYS A 84 -16.89 -14.52 -2.74
CA LYS A 84 -17.29 -15.30 -3.93
C LYS A 84 -17.56 -14.43 -5.16
N ARG A 85 -17.46 -13.11 -5.05
CA ARG A 85 -17.58 -12.23 -6.21
C ARG A 85 -16.33 -12.27 -7.07
N ARG A 86 -16.52 -12.12 -8.38
CA ARG A 86 -15.39 -12.02 -9.34
C ARG A 86 -14.66 -10.68 -9.13
N MET A 87 -13.33 -10.72 -9.18
CA MET A 87 -12.49 -9.52 -9.08
C MET A 87 -12.85 -8.46 -10.14
N GLY A 88 -13.13 -8.91 -11.38
CA GLY A 88 -13.54 -8.02 -12.46
C GLY A 88 -14.93 -7.37 -12.30
N ALA A 89 -15.77 -7.90 -11.40
CA ALA A 89 -17.11 -7.36 -11.09
C ALA A 89 -17.11 -6.40 -9.89
N LEU A 90 -15.98 -6.22 -9.22
CA LEU A 90 -15.83 -5.28 -8.11
C LEU A 90 -15.66 -3.85 -8.63
N SER A 91 -16.11 -2.86 -7.85
CA SER A 91 -15.76 -1.45 -8.08
C SER A 91 -14.24 -1.23 -7.87
N GLY A 92 -13.72 -0.08 -8.30
CA GLY A 92 -12.32 0.29 -8.06
C GLY A 92 -11.96 0.27 -6.58
N GLY A 93 -12.79 0.92 -5.74
CA GLY A 93 -12.59 0.96 -4.29
C GLY A 93 -12.70 -0.42 -3.63
N GLU A 94 -13.62 -1.28 -4.08
CA GLU A 94 -13.70 -2.65 -3.59
C GLU A 94 -12.45 -3.47 -3.93
N ARG A 95 -11.92 -3.33 -5.16
CA ARG A 95 -10.66 -3.97 -5.55
C ARG A 95 -9.51 -3.48 -4.70
N GLN A 96 -9.41 -2.16 -4.49
CA GLN A 96 -8.37 -1.57 -3.65
C GLN A 96 -8.41 -2.11 -2.22
N ARG A 97 -9.61 -2.26 -1.64
CA ARG A 97 -9.75 -2.88 -0.31
C ARG A 97 -9.29 -4.35 -0.29
N VAL A 98 -9.55 -5.12 -1.34
CA VAL A 98 -9.01 -6.50 -1.43
C VAL A 98 -7.48 -6.50 -1.55
N LEU A 99 -6.89 -5.55 -2.30
CA LEU A 99 -5.44 -5.40 -2.38
C LEU A 99 -4.82 -5.03 -1.02
N LEU A 100 -5.47 -4.16 -0.25
CA LEU A 100 -5.06 -3.85 1.12
C LEU A 100 -5.07 -5.10 2.00
N ALA A 101 -6.13 -5.91 1.94
CA ALA A 101 -6.22 -7.18 2.68
C ALA A 101 -5.09 -8.15 2.31
N GLN A 102 -4.76 -8.26 1.02
CA GLN A 102 -3.66 -9.10 0.54
C GLN A 102 -2.31 -8.65 1.09
N GLY A 103 -2.04 -7.34 1.13
CA GLY A 103 -0.79 -6.79 1.65
C GLY A 103 -0.53 -7.08 3.14
N LEU A 104 -1.55 -7.52 3.88
CA LEU A 104 -1.45 -7.89 5.28
C LEU A 104 -1.07 -9.37 5.52
N ILE A 105 -0.93 -10.15 4.46
CA ILE A 105 -0.68 -11.60 4.57
C ILE A 105 0.60 -11.98 3.80
N PRO A 106 1.61 -12.56 4.48
CA PRO A 106 1.72 -12.72 5.93
C PRO A 106 1.85 -11.36 6.65
N ALA A 107 1.56 -11.31 7.94
CA ALA A 107 1.61 -10.08 8.73
C ALA A 107 2.94 -9.34 8.55
N PRO A 108 2.95 -8.13 7.94
CA PRO A 108 4.18 -7.42 7.61
C PRO A 108 4.70 -6.61 8.80
N GLN A 109 6.02 -6.36 8.84
CA GLN A 109 6.63 -5.35 9.69
C GLN A 109 6.86 -4.03 8.94
N LEU A 110 6.97 -4.10 7.62
CA LEU A 110 6.97 -2.95 6.72
C LEU A 110 5.86 -3.15 5.68
N LEU A 111 4.92 -2.23 5.62
CA LEU A 111 3.88 -2.18 4.61
C LEU A 111 4.16 -1.05 3.63
N VAL A 112 4.31 -1.38 2.36
CA VAL A 112 4.59 -0.42 1.28
C VAL A 112 3.34 -0.26 0.43
N LEU A 113 2.85 0.98 0.32
CA LEU A 113 1.60 1.31 -0.38
C LEU A 113 1.88 2.33 -1.50
N ASP A 114 1.43 2.04 -2.70
CA ASP A 114 1.55 2.94 -3.85
C ASP A 114 0.18 3.55 -4.15
N GLU A 115 -0.05 4.81 -3.76
CA GLU A 115 -1.29 5.59 -3.91
C GLU A 115 -2.56 4.83 -3.43
N PRO A 116 -2.59 4.34 -2.18
CA PRO A 116 -3.64 3.44 -1.71
C PRO A 116 -5.03 4.07 -1.68
N MET A 117 -5.13 5.40 -1.65
CA MET A 117 -6.41 6.12 -1.53
C MET A 117 -7.00 6.52 -2.88
N SER A 118 -6.24 6.45 -3.99
CA SER A 118 -6.64 7.00 -5.30
C SER A 118 -7.94 6.42 -5.88
N ALA A 119 -8.30 5.18 -5.53
CA ALA A 119 -9.49 4.49 -6.01
C ALA A 119 -10.56 4.30 -4.93
N LEU A 120 -10.34 4.76 -3.69
CA LEU A 120 -11.27 4.58 -2.58
C LEU A 120 -12.42 5.61 -2.64
N ASP A 121 -13.61 5.15 -2.34
CA ASP A 121 -14.75 5.98 -1.99
C ASP A 121 -14.64 6.46 -0.53
N GLU A 122 -15.52 7.36 -0.10
CA GLU A 122 -15.50 7.91 1.26
C GLU A 122 -15.51 6.82 2.34
N ALA A 123 -16.33 5.78 2.16
CA ALA A 123 -16.36 4.65 3.08
C ALA A 123 -15.04 3.88 3.09
N GLY A 124 -14.41 3.72 1.93
CA GLY A 124 -13.08 3.10 1.78
C GLY A 124 -11.99 3.91 2.45
N ILE A 125 -12.02 5.24 2.36
CA ILE A 125 -11.09 6.13 3.05
C ILE A 125 -11.20 5.95 4.57
N GLN A 126 -12.41 5.93 5.13
CA GLN A 126 -12.62 5.69 6.56
C GLN A 126 -12.10 4.32 7.01
N VAL A 127 -12.24 3.28 6.17
CA VAL A 127 -11.66 1.97 6.43
C VAL A 127 -10.14 2.06 6.46
N PHE A 128 -9.53 2.72 5.48
CA PHE A 128 -8.09 2.89 5.37
C PHE A 128 -7.50 3.65 6.58
N GLU A 129 -8.14 4.72 7.03
CA GLU A 129 -7.71 5.48 8.21
C GLU A 129 -7.73 4.65 9.50
N ARG A 130 -8.77 3.82 9.68
CA ARG A 130 -8.81 2.87 10.79
C ARG A 130 -7.67 1.85 10.71
N LEU A 131 -7.43 1.30 9.52
CA LEU A 131 -6.32 0.36 9.31
C LEU A 131 -4.97 0.99 9.62
N LEU A 132 -4.71 2.25 9.22
CA LEU A 132 -3.49 2.97 9.57
C LEU A 132 -3.31 3.10 11.09
N THR A 133 -4.39 3.40 11.81
CA THR A 133 -4.38 3.47 13.28
C THR A 133 -4.05 2.11 13.90
N ASP A 134 -4.67 1.04 13.42
CA ASP A 134 -4.42 -0.32 13.89
C ASP A 134 -2.99 -0.77 13.60
N TRP A 135 -2.47 -0.49 12.41
CA TRP A 135 -1.10 -0.84 12.03
C TRP A 135 -0.06 -0.09 12.86
N ARG A 136 -0.32 1.20 13.12
CA ARG A 136 0.53 2.00 14.01
C ARG A 136 0.55 1.41 15.42
N ALA A 137 -0.62 1.07 15.97
CA ALA A 137 -0.74 0.44 17.30
C ALA A 137 -0.04 -0.93 17.35
N ALA A 138 -0.04 -1.67 16.25
CA ALA A 138 0.66 -2.94 16.10
C ALA A 138 2.17 -2.80 15.84
N GLY A 139 2.72 -1.57 15.75
CA GLY A 139 4.15 -1.32 15.48
C GLY A 139 4.57 -1.58 14.03
N ILE A 140 3.64 -1.66 13.10
CA ILE A 140 3.93 -1.83 11.67
C ILE A 140 4.41 -0.48 11.11
N THR A 141 5.55 -0.49 10.43
CA THR A 141 6.01 0.67 9.67
C THR A 141 5.25 0.74 8.35
N VAL A 142 4.63 1.88 8.05
CA VAL A 142 3.92 2.11 6.77
C VAL A 142 4.69 3.13 5.96
N LEU A 143 5.13 2.73 4.76
CA LEU A 143 5.68 3.61 3.73
C LEU A 143 4.66 3.72 2.60
N TRP A 144 4.14 4.92 2.36
CA TRP A 144 3.14 5.14 1.33
C TRP A 144 3.47 6.33 0.44
N ILE A 145 3.12 6.22 -0.84
CA ILE A 145 3.16 7.34 -1.77
C ILE A 145 1.75 7.88 -1.87
N GLU A 146 1.60 9.20 -1.76
CA GLU A 146 0.30 9.85 -1.83
C GLU A 146 0.44 11.24 -2.47
N HIS A 147 -0.62 11.67 -3.15
CA HIS A 147 -0.71 12.99 -3.77
C HIS A 147 -1.73 13.89 -3.07
N ASP A 148 -2.61 13.33 -2.25
CA ASP A 148 -3.52 14.08 -1.40
C ASP A 148 -2.77 14.65 -0.19
N LEU A 149 -2.41 15.93 -0.28
CA LEU A 149 -1.65 16.62 0.75
C LEU A 149 -2.43 16.82 2.05
N GLU A 150 -3.76 16.87 1.97
CA GLU A 150 -4.64 16.96 3.15
C GLU A 150 -4.58 15.65 3.94
N ALA A 151 -4.74 14.52 3.25
CA ALA A 151 -4.60 13.20 3.86
C ALA A 151 -3.20 12.98 4.45
N VAL A 152 -2.14 13.37 3.72
CA VAL A 152 -0.76 13.31 4.22
C VAL A 152 -0.59 14.15 5.47
N GLY A 153 -1.11 15.39 5.48
CA GLY A 153 -1.02 16.30 6.64
C GLY A 153 -1.69 15.77 7.90
N ARG A 154 -2.74 14.98 7.73
CA ARG A 154 -3.57 14.44 8.81
C ARG A 154 -3.09 13.09 9.32
N LEU A 155 -2.57 12.24 8.43
CA LEU A 155 -2.36 10.83 8.72
C LEU A 155 -0.88 10.43 8.84
N ALA A 156 0.05 11.18 8.24
CA ALA A 156 1.47 10.84 8.26
C ALA A 156 2.16 11.33 9.54
N ASP A 157 3.15 10.56 10.01
CA ASP A 157 4.06 10.99 11.07
C ASP A 157 5.25 11.77 10.52
N ARG A 158 5.65 11.43 9.29
CA ARG A 158 6.82 11.97 8.61
C ARG A 158 6.57 12.06 7.11
N VAL A 159 7.06 13.09 6.48
CA VAL A 159 6.89 13.36 5.04
C VAL A 159 8.25 13.57 4.40
N THR A 160 8.54 12.78 3.38
CA THR A 160 9.74 12.94 2.56
C THR A 160 9.35 13.46 1.17
N GLY A 161 9.75 14.68 0.87
CA GLY A 161 9.56 15.29 -0.46
C GLY A 161 10.63 14.83 -1.42
N LEU A 162 10.23 14.14 -2.50
CA LEU A 162 11.13 13.56 -3.48
C LEU A 162 10.84 14.09 -4.89
N ASN A 163 11.83 14.76 -5.49
CA ASN A 163 11.83 15.12 -6.90
C ASN A 163 13.25 14.90 -7.45
N ARG A 164 13.52 13.70 -8.01
CA ARG A 164 14.84 13.19 -8.43
C ARG A 164 15.87 13.12 -7.29
N ARG A 165 15.74 13.94 -6.28
CA ARG A 165 16.52 13.96 -5.03
C ARG A 165 15.58 14.21 -3.86
N VAL A 166 16.01 13.87 -2.67
CA VAL A 166 15.29 14.25 -1.44
C VAL A 166 15.42 15.78 -1.28
N LEU A 167 14.28 16.47 -1.24
CA LEU A 167 14.22 17.92 -1.07
C LEU A 167 14.06 18.28 0.41
N PHE A 168 13.28 17.47 1.12
CA PHE A 168 13.05 17.61 2.56
C PHE A 168 12.60 16.28 3.15
N ASP A 169 12.79 16.16 4.46
CA ASP A 169 12.32 15.06 5.28
C ASP A 169 11.99 15.63 6.66
N ALA A 170 10.70 15.71 7.01
CA ALA A 170 10.23 16.47 8.16
C ALA A 170 8.86 16.00 8.65
N THR A 171 8.36 16.57 9.76
CA THR A 171 6.96 16.38 10.17
C THR A 171 6.00 17.00 9.15
N PRO A 172 4.73 16.56 9.06
CA PRO A 172 3.76 17.14 8.13
C PRO A 172 3.66 18.66 8.20
N GLN A 173 3.63 19.22 9.40
CA GLN A 173 3.52 20.68 9.64
C GLN A 173 4.69 21.44 9.04
N GLN A 174 5.88 20.86 9.09
CA GLN A 174 7.10 21.45 8.53
C GLN A 174 7.26 21.18 7.03
N ALA A 175 6.77 20.03 6.57
CA ALA A 175 6.92 19.57 5.18
C ALA A 175 5.96 20.26 4.22
N LEU A 176 4.71 20.48 4.64
CA LEU A 176 3.62 20.94 3.77
C LEU A 176 3.47 22.47 3.77
N THR A 177 4.60 23.20 3.82
CA THR A 177 4.59 24.66 3.67
C THR A 177 4.49 25.05 2.18
N PRO A 178 3.87 26.19 1.86
CA PRO A 178 3.72 26.64 0.47
C PRO A 178 5.05 26.67 -0.30
N GLU A 179 6.13 27.12 0.33
CA GLU A 179 7.46 27.24 -0.29
C GLU A 179 8.04 25.87 -0.66
N ARG A 180 7.90 24.87 0.24
CA ARG A 180 8.37 23.50 0.00
C ARG A 180 7.52 22.79 -1.08
N LEU A 181 6.22 22.99 -1.06
CA LEU A 181 5.32 22.46 -2.08
C LEU A 181 5.59 23.07 -3.45
N LEU A 182 5.80 24.39 -3.55
CA LEU A 182 6.22 25.02 -4.79
C LEU A 182 7.55 24.44 -5.30
N THR A 183 8.50 24.18 -4.41
CA THR A 183 9.78 23.57 -4.80
C THR A 183 9.61 22.13 -5.27
N LEU A 184 8.75 21.35 -4.60
CA LEU A 184 8.48 19.95 -4.92
C LEU A 184 7.82 19.79 -6.30
N PHE A 185 6.84 20.64 -6.60
CA PHE A 185 6.06 20.58 -7.84
C PHE A 185 6.59 21.47 -8.96
N SER A 186 7.64 22.26 -8.72
CA SER A 186 8.25 23.07 -9.79
C SER A 186 8.91 22.17 -10.83
N THR A 187 8.54 22.35 -12.08
CA THR A 187 9.12 21.62 -13.24
C THR A 187 10.51 22.13 -13.64
N HIS A 188 10.95 23.27 -13.09
CA HIS A 188 12.26 23.84 -13.34
C HIS A 188 13.18 23.64 -12.13
N PRO A 189 14.32 22.93 -12.27
CA PRO A 189 15.34 22.99 -11.25
C PRO A 189 15.87 24.43 -11.19
N ARG A 190 15.57 25.15 -10.11
CA ARG A 190 16.35 26.37 -9.82
C ARG A 190 17.79 25.91 -9.65
N SER A 191 18.62 26.22 -10.65
CA SER A 191 20.07 26.12 -10.53
C SER A 191 20.45 26.98 -9.29
N ALA A 192 20.96 26.30 -8.27
CA ALA A 192 21.62 27.03 -7.18
C ALA A 192 22.86 27.68 -7.79
N VAL A 193 22.88 29.00 -7.78
CA VAL A 193 24.06 29.84 -7.99
C VAL A 193 24.95 29.74 -6.78
#